data_5a6fa6fc4bcca2809bd9c65ab27635c3
#
_entry.id   5a6fa6fc4bcca2809bd9c65ab27635c3
#
_cell.length_a   1.000
_cell.length_b   1.000
_cell.length_c   1.000
_cell.angle_alpha   90.00
_cell.angle_beta   90.00
_cell.angle_gamma   90.00
#
_symmetry.space_group_name_H-M   'P 1'
#
loop_
_entity.id
_entity.type
_entity.pdbx_description
1 polymer ?
#
loop_
_entity_poly.entity_id
_entity_poly.type
_entity_poly.pdbx_seq_one_letter_code
_entity_poly.pdbx_strand_id
1 'polypeptide(L)'
;MRAALDDVARRTRALRVGTVAPAPLWRLTALMVERFPELVLTSQMLAEAQVQAGIRDGGLDLGIALRPAAPPGTRSCRLMVENLSVALPDGHALADRAGVSAAELDGETFLLFEGIGFWREACDRHFPHSRFIVQEDRAVFEQMARSSSLPHFVTDAPSLAAPAPGRTVVPIRDAMACATFHLLVRPGGRKEADDIFD
;
A
#
# COMPACT_ATOMS: atom_id res chain seq x y z
N MET A 1 -7.46 36.56 -5.69
CA MET A 1 -8.36 36.36 -4.55
C MET A 1 -9.41 35.25 -4.82
N ARG A 2 -10.14 35.22 -5.94
CA ARG A 2 -11.09 34.13 -6.28
C ARG A 2 -10.41 32.73 -6.32
N ALA A 3 -9.28 32.58 -7.01
CA ALA A 3 -8.58 31.30 -7.12
C ALA A 3 -8.16 30.70 -5.75
N ALA A 4 -7.76 31.56 -4.80
CA ALA A 4 -7.42 31.12 -3.45
C ALA A 4 -8.65 30.68 -2.63
N LEU A 5 -9.80 31.34 -2.83
CA LEU A 5 -11.07 30.96 -2.20
C LEU A 5 -11.61 29.64 -2.79
N ASP A 6 -11.46 29.44 -4.11
CA ASP A 6 -11.86 28.22 -4.79
C ASP A 6 -10.95 27.03 -4.39
N ASP A 7 -9.67 27.26 -4.12
CA ASP A 7 -8.72 26.25 -3.63
C ASP A 7 -9.05 25.85 -2.18
N VAL A 8 -9.34 26.84 -1.32
CA VAL A 8 -9.80 26.58 0.06
C VAL A 8 -11.13 25.82 0.06
N ALA A 9 -12.09 26.21 -0.78
CA ALA A 9 -13.37 25.53 -0.88
C ALA A 9 -13.25 24.09 -1.41
N ARG A 10 -12.32 23.83 -2.36
CA ARG A 10 -12.00 22.49 -2.84
C ARG A 10 -11.36 21.63 -1.74
N ARG A 11 -10.39 22.16 -0.99
CA ARG A 11 -9.76 21.46 0.14
C ARG A 11 -10.76 21.15 1.26
N THR A 12 -11.70 22.04 1.51
CA THR A 12 -12.77 21.82 2.51
C THR A 12 -13.78 20.75 2.05
N ARG A 13 -13.92 20.52 0.75
CA ARG A 13 -14.79 19.48 0.17
C ARG A 13 -14.09 18.14 -0.05
N ALA A 14 -12.75 18.12 -0.08
CA ALA A 14 -12.01 16.89 -0.27
C ALA A 14 -12.20 15.91 0.90
N LEU A 15 -12.38 14.62 0.58
CA LEU A 15 -12.35 13.56 1.57
C LEU A 15 -10.90 13.31 2.01
N ARG A 16 -10.70 13.21 3.31
CA ARG A 16 -9.38 12.96 3.91
C ARG A 16 -9.21 11.46 4.15
N VAL A 17 -8.26 10.86 3.47
CA VAL A 17 -7.99 9.42 3.53
C VAL A 17 -6.63 9.17 4.16
N GLY A 18 -6.59 8.37 5.25
CA GLY A 18 -5.34 7.83 5.79
C GLY A 18 -5.16 6.40 5.32
N THR A 19 -3.96 6.03 4.89
CA THR A 19 -3.67 4.67 4.46
C THR A 19 -2.33 4.17 4.98
N VAL A 20 -2.26 2.87 5.29
CA VAL A 20 -1.01 2.21 5.70
C VAL A 20 -0.18 1.70 4.52
N ALA A 21 -0.74 1.66 3.31
CA ALA A 21 -0.06 1.16 2.11
C ALA A 21 -0.60 1.83 0.84
N PRO A 22 0.19 1.90 -0.25
CA PRO A 22 -0.23 2.53 -1.49
C PRO A 22 -1.29 1.73 -2.26
N ALA A 23 -1.16 0.41 -2.38
CA ALA A 23 -2.02 -0.41 -3.24
C ALA A 23 -3.52 -0.34 -2.87
N PRO A 24 -3.93 -0.45 -1.59
CA PRO A 24 -5.33 -0.32 -1.23
C PRO A 24 -5.89 1.09 -1.46
N LEU A 25 -5.04 2.13 -1.40
CA LEU A 25 -5.44 3.48 -1.79
C LEU A 25 -5.75 3.56 -3.30
N TRP A 26 -4.93 2.94 -4.15
CA TRP A 26 -5.20 2.87 -5.60
C TRP A 26 -6.52 2.16 -5.88
N ARG A 27 -6.78 1.05 -5.18
CA ARG A 27 -8.06 0.32 -5.28
C ARG A 27 -9.24 1.21 -4.90
N LEU A 28 -9.16 1.93 -3.78
CA LEU A 28 -10.20 2.87 -3.35
C LEU A 28 -10.38 3.99 -4.37
N THR A 29 -9.29 4.60 -4.84
CA THR A 29 -9.33 5.69 -5.83
C THR A 29 -9.98 5.24 -7.12
N ALA A 30 -9.67 4.05 -7.63
CA ALA A 30 -10.30 3.51 -8.82
C ALA A 30 -11.83 3.36 -8.65
N LEU A 31 -12.29 2.82 -7.52
CA LEU A 31 -13.71 2.71 -7.20
C LEU A 31 -14.38 4.09 -7.09
N MET A 32 -13.69 5.07 -6.50
CA MET A 32 -14.22 6.43 -6.38
C MET A 32 -14.37 7.13 -7.73
N VAL A 33 -13.37 7.03 -8.60
CA VAL A 33 -13.42 7.63 -9.95
C VAL A 33 -14.58 7.04 -10.77
N GLU A 34 -14.85 5.75 -10.59
CA GLU A 34 -15.96 5.07 -11.30
C GLU A 34 -17.33 5.46 -10.76
N ARG A 35 -17.51 5.50 -9.44
CA ARG A 35 -18.81 5.65 -8.79
C ARG A 35 -19.12 7.08 -8.32
N PHE A 36 -18.10 7.87 -8.03
CA PHE A 36 -18.20 9.21 -7.43
C PHE A 36 -17.22 10.20 -8.08
N PRO A 37 -17.31 10.41 -9.42
CA PRO A 37 -16.33 11.19 -10.18
C PRO A 37 -16.22 12.66 -9.76
N GLU A 38 -17.21 13.20 -9.08
CA GLU A 38 -17.24 14.57 -8.57
C GLU A 38 -16.51 14.75 -7.24
N LEU A 39 -16.19 13.65 -6.55
CA LEU A 39 -15.52 13.73 -5.25
C LEU A 39 -14.01 13.90 -5.42
N VAL A 40 -13.45 14.78 -4.59
CA VAL A 40 -12.02 14.97 -4.47
C VAL A 40 -11.54 14.31 -3.19
N LEU A 41 -10.42 13.62 -3.24
CA LEU A 41 -9.76 13.07 -2.06
C LEU A 41 -8.38 13.69 -1.85
N THR A 42 -7.99 13.78 -0.61
CA THR A 42 -6.60 13.97 -0.18
C THR A 42 -6.18 12.76 0.62
N SER A 43 -4.97 12.27 0.39
CA SER A 43 -4.49 11.06 1.06
C SER A 43 -3.17 11.29 1.76
N GLN A 44 -2.94 10.53 2.83
CA GLN A 44 -1.69 10.52 3.58
C GLN A 44 -1.31 9.07 3.89
N MET A 45 -0.02 8.75 3.71
CA MET A 45 0.54 7.50 4.23
C MET A 45 0.77 7.67 5.73
N LEU A 46 0.20 6.78 6.53
CA LEU A 46 0.20 6.88 7.98
C LEU A 46 0.47 5.51 8.61
N ALA A 47 1.00 5.50 9.81
CA ALA A 47 1.09 4.28 10.61
C ALA A 47 -0.33 3.80 11.05
N GLU A 48 -0.49 2.50 11.28
CA GLU A 48 -1.75 1.86 11.68
C GLU A 48 -2.45 2.62 12.83
N ALA A 49 -1.70 2.96 13.89
CA ALA A 49 -2.24 3.67 15.04
C ALA A 49 -2.76 5.08 14.70
N GLN A 50 -2.11 5.77 13.76
CA GLN A 50 -2.50 7.10 13.31
C GLN A 50 -3.78 7.05 12.45
N VAL A 51 -3.92 6.03 11.59
CA VAL A 51 -5.16 5.81 10.82
C VAL A 51 -6.32 5.57 11.78
N GLN A 52 -6.17 4.65 12.73
CA GLN A 52 -7.20 4.33 13.74
C GLN A 52 -7.59 5.57 14.58
N ALA A 53 -6.61 6.34 15.04
CA ALA A 53 -6.85 7.58 15.77
C ALA A 53 -7.57 8.62 14.91
N GLY A 54 -7.11 8.83 13.66
CA GLY A 54 -7.69 9.80 12.75
C GLY A 54 -9.17 9.53 12.44
N ILE A 55 -9.58 8.27 12.31
CA ILE A 55 -10.99 7.88 12.15
C ILE A 55 -11.77 8.16 13.43
N ARG A 56 -11.26 7.74 14.59
CA ARG A 56 -11.91 7.96 15.88
C ARG A 56 -12.15 9.44 16.16
N ASP A 57 -11.14 10.26 15.93
CA ASP A 57 -11.13 11.69 16.30
C ASP A 57 -11.74 12.58 15.19
N GLY A 58 -12.11 12.00 14.03
CA GLY A 58 -12.66 12.73 12.89
C GLY A 58 -11.63 13.57 12.12
N GLY A 59 -10.34 13.32 12.33
CA GLY A 59 -9.24 13.87 11.53
C GLY A 59 -9.19 13.27 10.13
N LEU A 60 -9.71 12.06 9.95
CA LEU A 60 -9.88 11.36 8.68
C LEU A 60 -11.36 11.07 8.42
N ASP A 61 -11.77 11.11 7.17
CA ASP A 61 -13.11 10.74 6.72
C ASP A 61 -13.17 9.24 6.37
N LEU A 62 -12.10 8.70 5.77
CA LEU A 62 -11.88 7.29 5.48
C LEU A 62 -10.49 6.85 5.95
N GLY A 63 -10.39 5.61 6.41
CA GLY A 63 -9.12 4.99 6.79
C GLY A 63 -8.91 3.66 6.07
N ILE A 64 -7.67 3.37 5.72
CA ILE A 64 -7.27 2.07 5.22
C ILE A 64 -6.24 1.49 6.18
N ALA A 65 -6.57 0.36 6.80
CA ALA A 65 -5.81 -0.23 7.89
C ALA A 65 -5.69 -1.75 7.73
N LEU A 66 -4.72 -2.36 8.41
CA LEU A 66 -4.53 -3.82 8.44
C LEU A 66 -5.53 -4.51 9.35
N ARG A 67 -5.96 -3.83 10.41
CA ARG A 67 -6.92 -4.37 11.37
C ARG A 67 -8.30 -3.77 11.16
N PRO A 68 -9.36 -4.57 11.28
CA PRO A 68 -10.70 -4.01 11.34
C PRO A 68 -10.80 -3.04 12.52
N ALA A 69 -11.70 -2.08 12.40
CA ALA A 69 -11.85 -1.00 13.37
C ALA A 69 -11.96 -1.50 14.83
N ALA A 70 -11.11 -0.95 15.68
CA ALA A 70 -11.12 -1.26 17.11
C ALA A 70 -11.99 -0.30 17.96
N PRO A 71 -12.14 1.02 17.63
CA PRO A 71 -12.95 1.92 18.44
C PRO A 71 -14.45 1.60 18.31
N PRO A 72 -15.22 1.61 19.42
CA PRO A 72 -16.66 1.53 19.35
C PRO A 72 -17.25 2.60 18.42
N GLY A 73 -18.20 2.20 17.57
CA GLY A 73 -18.85 3.10 16.63
C GLY A 73 -18.12 3.31 15.31
N THR A 74 -17.00 2.64 15.06
CA THR A 74 -16.37 2.62 13.73
C THR A 74 -16.85 1.42 12.94
N ARG A 75 -17.22 1.62 11.66
CA ARG A 75 -17.54 0.53 10.73
C ARG A 75 -16.28 0.13 9.96
N SER A 76 -16.17 -1.14 9.62
CA SER A 76 -15.10 -1.64 8.77
C SER A 76 -15.60 -2.70 7.81
N CYS A 77 -15.05 -2.72 6.59
CA CYS A 77 -15.23 -3.81 5.64
C CYS A 77 -13.88 -4.20 5.02
N ARG A 78 -13.78 -5.42 4.49
CA ARG A 78 -12.60 -5.85 3.77
C ARG A 78 -12.53 -5.14 2.43
N LEU A 79 -11.46 -4.40 2.19
CA LEU A 79 -11.21 -3.68 0.93
C LEU A 79 -10.50 -4.55 -0.10
N MET A 80 -9.38 -5.17 0.29
CA MET A 80 -8.60 -6.08 -0.57
C MET A 80 -7.66 -6.95 0.24
N VAL A 81 -7.11 -7.95 -0.43
CA VAL A 81 -5.95 -8.73 0.01
C VAL A 81 -4.79 -8.43 -0.95
N GLU A 82 -3.58 -8.35 -0.44
CA GLU A 82 -2.36 -8.17 -1.20
C GLU A 82 -1.34 -9.22 -0.78
N ASN A 83 -0.72 -9.87 -1.76
CA ASN A 83 0.28 -10.91 -1.52
C ASN A 83 1.65 -10.44 -2.05
N LEU A 84 2.66 -10.59 -1.20
CA LEU A 84 4.04 -10.24 -1.50
C LEU A 84 4.74 -11.40 -2.23
N SER A 85 5.48 -11.06 -3.25
CA SER A 85 6.37 -11.95 -3.99
C SER A 85 7.74 -11.30 -4.13
N VAL A 86 8.73 -12.05 -4.56
CA VAL A 86 10.04 -11.55 -4.92
C VAL A 86 10.26 -11.69 -6.43
N ALA A 87 10.73 -10.62 -7.07
CA ALA A 87 11.20 -10.63 -8.45
C ALA A 87 12.71 -10.92 -8.44
N LEU A 88 13.07 -12.15 -8.78
CA LEU A 88 14.44 -12.66 -8.83
C LEU A 88 15.01 -12.49 -10.25
N PRO A 89 16.30 -12.16 -10.41
CA PRO A 89 16.93 -12.15 -11.72
C PRO A 89 17.00 -13.56 -12.32
N ASP A 90 17.02 -13.66 -13.64
CA ASP A 90 17.23 -14.93 -14.32
C ASP A 90 18.54 -15.58 -13.86
N GLY A 91 18.49 -16.89 -13.63
CA GLY A 91 19.63 -17.65 -13.12
C GLY A 91 19.84 -17.58 -11.60
N HIS A 92 19.00 -16.87 -10.87
CA HIS A 92 19.03 -16.92 -9.40
C HIS A 92 18.67 -18.32 -8.90
N ALA A 93 19.37 -18.81 -7.86
CA ALA A 93 19.20 -20.16 -7.33
C ALA A 93 17.77 -20.51 -6.89
N LEU A 94 16.96 -19.51 -6.59
CA LEU A 94 15.56 -19.68 -6.16
C LEU A 94 14.54 -19.36 -7.27
N ALA A 95 14.97 -18.97 -8.48
CA ALA A 95 14.06 -18.52 -9.55
C ALA A 95 13.10 -19.62 -10.03
N ASP A 96 13.54 -20.88 -10.03
CA ASP A 96 12.74 -22.03 -10.49
C ASP A 96 11.84 -22.62 -9.39
N ARG A 97 11.80 -22.01 -8.21
CA ARG A 97 10.97 -22.46 -7.10
C ARG A 97 9.51 -22.06 -7.29
N ALA A 98 8.59 -22.95 -6.98
CA ALA A 98 7.14 -22.66 -6.96
C ALA A 98 6.73 -21.69 -5.82
N GLY A 99 7.68 -21.32 -4.97
CA GLY A 99 7.56 -20.36 -3.87
C GLY A 99 8.71 -20.52 -2.91
N VAL A 100 9.00 -19.46 -2.17
CA VAL A 100 10.12 -19.36 -1.22
C VAL A 100 9.62 -18.88 0.15
N SER A 101 10.41 -19.11 1.17
CA SER A 101 10.20 -18.51 2.50
C SER A 101 11.06 -17.28 2.68
N ALA A 102 10.68 -16.42 3.65
CA ALA A 102 11.50 -15.29 4.05
C ALA A 102 12.89 -15.75 4.51
N ALA A 103 12.98 -16.88 5.23
CA ALA A 103 14.25 -17.43 5.70
C ALA A 103 15.20 -17.87 4.56
N GLU A 104 14.67 -18.34 3.42
CA GLU A 104 15.48 -18.70 2.24
C GLU A 104 16.01 -17.45 1.52
N LEU A 105 15.36 -16.32 1.67
CA LEU A 105 15.73 -15.03 1.08
C LEU A 105 16.55 -14.16 2.01
N ASP A 106 16.55 -14.42 3.33
CA ASP A 106 17.26 -13.60 4.29
C ASP A 106 18.78 -13.72 4.11
N GLY A 107 19.48 -12.58 4.08
CA GLY A 107 20.89 -12.46 3.72
C GLY A 107 21.14 -11.91 2.32
N GLU A 108 20.10 -11.83 1.47
CA GLU A 108 20.20 -11.21 0.14
C GLU A 108 20.33 -9.69 0.23
N THR A 109 20.82 -9.09 -0.87
CA THR A 109 20.80 -7.63 -1.03
C THR A 109 19.65 -7.24 -1.94
N PHE A 110 18.63 -6.60 -1.41
CA PHE A 110 17.44 -6.20 -2.15
C PHE A 110 17.49 -4.75 -2.61
N LEU A 111 16.94 -4.48 -3.79
CA LEU A 111 16.50 -3.16 -4.16
C LEU A 111 15.10 -2.91 -3.55
N LEU A 112 14.93 -1.79 -2.85
CA LEU A 112 13.69 -1.47 -2.14
C LEU A 112 13.21 -0.06 -2.48
N PHE A 113 11.91 0.09 -2.76
CA PHE A 113 11.28 1.39 -2.89
C PHE A 113 10.83 1.89 -1.50
N GLU A 114 11.14 3.16 -1.17
CA GLU A 114 10.80 3.72 0.15
C GLU A 114 9.29 3.82 0.40
N GLY A 115 8.53 4.19 -0.63
CA GLY A 115 7.10 4.47 -0.55
C GLY A 115 6.19 3.23 -0.47
N ILE A 116 6.61 2.15 0.21
CA ILE A 116 5.84 0.90 0.32
C ILE A 116 4.96 0.80 1.57
N GLY A 117 4.96 1.83 2.41
CA GLY A 117 4.14 1.88 3.62
C GLY A 117 4.53 0.79 4.63
N PHE A 118 3.53 0.11 5.21
CA PHE A 118 3.75 -0.91 6.25
C PHE A 118 4.65 -2.07 5.79
N TRP A 119 4.76 -2.34 4.49
CA TRP A 119 5.65 -3.37 3.96
C TRP A 119 7.13 -3.12 4.35
N ARG A 120 7.50 -1.86 4.58
CA ARG A 120 8.86 -1.53 5.06
C ARG A 120 9.14 -2.17 6.40
N GLU A 121 8.22 -2.04 7.37
CA GLU A 121 8.36 -2.65 8.69
C GLU A 121 8.37 -4.18 8.60
N ALA A 122 7.56 -4.76 7.70
CA ALA A 122 7.56 -6.19 7.45
C ALA A 122 8.92 -6.67 6.90
N CYS A 123 9.51 -5.94 5.94
CA CYS A 123 10.84 -6.25 5.42
C CYS A 123 11.91 -6.20 6.52
N ASP A 124 11.97 -5.14 7.29
CA ASP A 124 12.97 -4.96 8.36
C ASP A 124 12.86 -6.06 9.44
N ARG A 125 11.64 -6.53 9.73
CA ARG A 125 11.39 -7.57 10.75
C ARG A 125 11.73 -8.97 10.27
N HIS A 126 11.43 -9.29 9.02
CA HIS A 126 11.51 -10.66 8.50
C HIS A 126 12.77 -10.97 7.69
N PHE A 127 13.58 -9.94 7.38
CA PHE A 127 14.86 -10.06 6.69
C PHE A 127 15.99 -9.37 7.47
N PRO A 128 16.24 -9.81 8.73
CA PRO A 128 17.18 -9.11 9.62
C PRO A 128 18.65 -9.17 9.18
N HIS A 129 19.03 -10.14 8.35
CA HIS A 129 20.39 -10.28 7.83
C HIS A 129 20.54 -9.74 6.42
N SER A 130 19.44 -9.28 5.80
CA SER A 130 19.44 -8.73 4.46
C SER A 130 19.89 -7.27 4.42
N ARG A 131 20.38 -6.83 3.27
CA ARG A 131 20.72 -5.43 2.98
C ARG A 131 19.67 -4.84 2.03
N PHE A 132 19.29 -3.59 2.27
CA PHE A 132 18.34 -2.88 1.41
C PHE A 132 19.01 -1.67 0.76
N ILE A 133 19.03 -1.65 -0.58
CA ILE A 133 19.38 -0.49 -1.38
C ILE A 133 18.08 0.27 -1.63
N VAL A 134 17.85 1.29 -0.81
CA VAL A 134 16.58 2.03 -0.79
C VAL A 134 16.60 3.15 -1.82
N GLN A 135 15.51 3.29 -2.56
CA GLN A 135 15.27 4.37 -3.51
C GLN A 135 13.97 5.11 -3.17
N GLU A 136 14.06 6.43 -3.09
CA GLU A 136 12.92 7.32 -2.85
C GLU A 136 12.22 7.68 -4.17
N ASP A 137 12.98 7.82 -5.24
CA ASP A 137 12.45 8.13 -6.57
C ASP A 137 11.98 6.85 -7.28
N ARG A 138 10.71 6.83 -7.67
CA ARG A 138 10.09 5.70 -8.34
C ARG A 138 10.72 5.39 -9.70
N ALA A 139 11.07 6.41 -10.49
CA ALA A 139 11.67 6.21 -11.80
C ALA A 139 13.09 5.64 -11.69
N VAL A 140 13.86 6.09 -10.70
CA VAL A 140 15.19 5.54 -10.38
C VAL A 140 15.06 4.09 -9.92
N PHE A 141 14.13 3.79 -9.04
CA PHE A 141 13.85 2.40 -8.60
C PHE A 141 13.55 1.50 -9.80
N GLU A 142 12.62 1.90 -10.67
CA GLU A 142 12.23 1.12 -11.85
C GLU A 142 13.38 0.94 -12.85
N GLN A 143 14.22 1.97 -13.04
CA GLN A 143 15.41 1.86 -13.87
C GLN A 143 16.42 0.88 -13.27
N MET A 144 16.69 0.94 -11.96
CA MET A 144 17.58 0.00 -11.27
C MET A 144 17.01 -1.43 -11.32
N ALA A 145 15.70 -1.61 -11.14
CA ALA A 145 15.05 -2.91 -11.24
C ALA A 145 15.23 -3.55 -12.63
N ARG A 146 15.30 -2.73 -13.70
CA ARG A 146 15.58 -3.20 -15.08
C ARG A 146 17.05 -3.49 -15.34
N SER A 147 17.96 -2.69 -14.78
CA SER A 147 19.38 -2.69 -15.16
C SER A 147 20.31 -3.43 -14.19
N SER A 148 19.84 -3.83 -13.01
CA SER A 148 20.64 -4.56 -12.03
C SER A 148 20.16 -6.00 -11.86
N SER A 149 21.00 -6.83 -11.25
CA SER A 149 20.65 -8.21 -10.82
C SER A 149 20.07 -8.27 -9.40
N LEU A 150 19.76 -7.13 -8.78
CA LEU A 150 19.25 -7.11 -7.41
C LEU A 150 17.81 -7.66 -7.35
N PRO A 151 17.51 -8.61 -6.46
CA PRO A 151 16.14 -8.98 -6.13
C PRO A 151 15.35 -7.76 -5.63
N HIS A 152 14.06 -7.73 -5.88
CA HIS A 152 13.17 -6.73 -5.29
C HIS A 152 11.78 -7.32 -5.04
N PHE A 153 11.06 -6.74 -4.09
CA PHE A 153 9.71 -7.17 -3.78
C PHE A 153 8.70 -6.60 -4.77
N VAL A 154 7.71 -7.42 -5.10
CA VAL A 154 6.55 -7.06 -5.91
C VAL A 154 5.30 -7.63 -5.24
N THR A 155 4.13 -7.10 -5.57
CA THR A 155 2.85 -7.62 -5.08
C THR A 155 1.91 -7.92 -6.24
N ASP A 156 0.82 -8.62 -5.94
CA ASP A 156 -0.26 -8.91 -6.88
C ASP A 156 -1.28 -7.77 -7.03
N ALA A 157 -0.94 -6.56 -6.56
CA ALA A 157 -1.80 -5.39 -6.70
C ALA A 157 -2.05 -5.06 -8.18
N PRO A 158 -3.30 -4.93 -8.62
CA PRO A 158 -3.66 -4.79 -10.04
C PRO A 158 -3.07 -3.58 -10.77
N SER A 159 -2.66 -2.56 -10.00
CA SER A 159 -2.11 -1.31 -10.53
C SER A 159 -0.59 -1.34 -10.76
N LEU A 160 0.08 -2.45 -10.43
CA LEU A 160 1.50 -2.58 -10.64
C LEU A 160 1.80 -3.05 -12.06
N ALA A 161 2.84 -2.46 -12.66
CA ALA A 161 3.36 -2.92 -13.94
C ALA A 161 3.91 -4.36 -13.81
N ALA A 162 3.85 -5.11 -14.90
CA ALA A 162 4.51 -6.40 -14.96
C ALA A 162 6.00 -6.28 -14.61
N PRO A 163 6.61 -7.30 -13.98
CA PRO A 163 8.04 -7.29 -13.69
C PRO A 163 8.87 -7.01 -14.93
N ALA A 164 10.03 -6.39 -14.73
CA ALA A 164 10.96 -6.14 -15.82
C ALA A 164 11.36 -7.45 -16.53
N PRO A 165 11.61 -7.44 -17.85
CA PRO A 165 12.15 -8.60 -18.57
C PRO A 165 13.42 -9.13 -17.88
N GLY A 166 13.64 -10.44 -17.95
CA GLY A 166 14.80 -11.08 -17.32
C GLY A 166 14.61 -11.33 -15.81
N ARG A 167 13.35 -11.40 -15.35
CA ARG A 167 13.02 -11.68 -13.95
C ARG A 167 11.88 -12.68 -13.81
N THR A 168 12.03 -13.57 -12.86
CA THR A 168 10.99 -14.50 -12.43
C THR A 168 10.37 -14.03 -11.12
N VAL A 169 9.04 -13.99 -11.07
CA VAL A 169 8.30 -13.67 -9.84
C VAL A 169 8.03 -14.95 -9.08
N VAL A 170 8.53 -15.02 -7.86
CA VAL A 170 8.38 -16.19 -6.98
C VAL A 170 7.58 -15.77 -5.75
N PRO A 171 6.45 -16.42 -5.43
CA PRO A 171 5.64 -16.11 -4.26
C PRO A 171 6.39 -16.36 -2.94
N ILE A 172 6.23 -15.50 -1.97
CA ILE A 172 6.68 -15.73 -0.59
C ILE A 172 5.55 -16.42 0.17
N ARG A 173 5.84 -17.60 0.77
CA ARG A 173 4.82 -18.47 1.38
C ARG A 173 4.49 -18.15 2.82
N ASP A 174 5.29 -17.31 3.47
CA ASP A 174 5.11 -16.98 4.87
C ASP A 174 3.85 -16.13 5.08
N ALA A 175 3.23 -16.29 6.24
CA ALA A 175 2.02 -15.52 6.59
C ALA A 175 2.24 -14.00 6.55
N MET A 176 3.48 -13.54 6.77
CA MET A 176 3.84 -12.13 6.67
C MET A 176 3.68 -11.56 5.27
N ALA A 177 3.72 -12.41 4.25
CA ALA A 177 3.61 -12.01 2.85
C ALA A 177 2.15 -11.79 2.38
N CYS A 178 1.17 -12.00 3.26
CA CYS A 178 -0.25 -11.78 2.95
C CYS A 178 -0.81 -10.69 3.87
N ALA A 179 -1.31 -9.62 3.28
CA ALA A 179 -1.95 -8.53 3.99
C ALA A 179 -3.42 -8.38 3.59
N THR A 180 -4.30 -8.33 4.59
CA THR A 180 -5.70 -7.96 4.38
C THR A 180 -5.92 -6.53 4.81
N PHE A 181 -6.41 -5.70 3.89
CA PHE A 181 -6.73 -4.30 4.17
C PHE A 181 -8.22 -4.11 4.37
N HIS A 182 -8.53 -3.27 5.33
CA HIS A 182 -9.89 -2.89 5.69
C HIS A 182 -10.11 -1.41 5.43
N LEU A 183 -11.25 -1.08 4.82
CA LEU A 183 -11.75 0.30 4.79
C LEU A 183 -12.45 0.58 6.11
N LEU A 184 -12.15 1.72 6.70
CA LEU A 184 -12.70 2.20 7.97
C LEU A 184 -13.47 3.49 7.74
N VAL A 185 -14.63 3.62 8.41
CA VAL A 185 -15.41 4.86 8.42
C VAL A 185 -16.05 5.07 9.80
N ARG A 186 -16.15 6.32 10.23
CA ARG A 186 -16.90 6.69 11.42
C ARG A 186 -18.33 7.06 11.00
N PRO A 187 -19.36 6.31 11.41
CA PRO A 187 -20.76 6.62 11.10
C PRO A 187 -21.17 8.01 11.59
N GLY A 188 -21.97 8.71 10.80
CA GLY A 188 -22.43 10.06 11.09
C GLY A 188 -21.34 11.13 10.91
N GLY A 189 -20.28 10.78 10.20
CA GLY A 189 -19.29 11.71 9.67
C GLY A 189 -19.79 12.41 8.41
N ARG A 190 -18.95 12.48 7.38
CA ARG A 190 -19.36 13.00 6.08
C ARG A 190 -20.22 11.96 5.35
N LYS A 191 -21.35 12.40 4.80
CA LYS A 191 -22.26 11.52 4.07
C LYS A 191 -21.56 10.80 2.91
N GLU A 192 -20.69 11.51 2.19
CA GLU A 192 -19.94 10.96 1.06
C GLU A 192 -19.01 9.80 1.50
N ALA A 193 -18.49 9.83 2.72
CA ALA A 193 -17.68 8.73 3.24
C ALA A 193 -18.55 7.51 3.59
N ASP A 194 -19.75 7.70 4.13
CA ASP A 194 -20.73 6.63 4.34
C ASP A 194 -21.18 6.01 3.02
N ASP A 195 -21.49 6.85 2.00
CA ASP A 195 -21.91 6.40 0.65
C ASP A 195 -20.81 5.59 -0.08
N ILE A 196 -19.53 5.90 0.14
CA ILE A 196 -18.39 5.12 -0.41
C ILE A 196 -18.25 3.78 0.30
N PHE A 197 -18.53 3.76 1.60
CA PHE A 197 -18.39 2.57 2.42
C PHE A 197 -19.49 1.52 2.11
N ASP A 198 -20.71 1.95 1.78
CA ASP A 198 -21.87 1.13 1.48
C ASP A 198 -21.88 0.66 0.01
#